data_8a178f5e8c8a8daaa4d2969fc35ffc5e
#
_entry.id   8a178f5e8c8a8daaa4d2969fc35ffc5e
#
_cell.length_a   1.000
_cell.length_b   1.000
_cell.length_c   1.000
_cell.angle_alpha   90.00
_cell.angle_beta   90.00
_cell.angle_gamma   90.00
#
_symmetry.space_group_name_H-M   'P 1'
#
loop_
_entity.id
_entity.type
_entity.pdbx_description
1 polymer ?
#
loop_
_entity_poly.entity_id
_entity_poly.type
_entity_poly.pdbx_seq_one_letter_code
_entity_poly.pdbx_strand_id
1 'polypeptide(L)'
;MIAPVFVDTNILLYARDAGEPIKQPLAEQWLRRLWQERSGRISAQVLSEYYVNVTRKLVPGLSAERAWEDVEALYSWVPQATDCALLTRARELERRYPLSWWDSLIVAAAQLQQCALLLTEDLQDGAQYGELSVRSPFTLAVSDVGAPYRVEREQAAPRHRERGRPIGSRPKRS
;
A
#
# COMPACT_ATOMS: atom_id res chain seq x y z
N MET A 1 6.43 -13.73 17.12
CA MET A 1 6.40 -13.57 15.65
C MET A 1 5.80 -12.21 15.34
N ILE A 2 6.48 -11.42 14.52
CA ILE A 2 6.00 -10.08 14.13
C ILE A 2 4.95 -10.27 13.03
N ALA A 3 3.76 -9.68 13.22
CA ALA A 3 2.69 -9.76 12.22
C ALA A 3 3.12 -9.06 10.92
N PRO A 4 2.81 -9.62 9.74
CA PRO A 4 3.13 -9.00 8.47
C PRO A 4 2.40 -7.65 8.30
N VAL A 5 3.07 -6.72 7.62
CA VAL A 5 2.57 -5.39 7.31
C VAL A 5 2.52 -5.21 5.79
N PHE A 6 1.35 -4.92 5.26
CA PHE A 6 1.19 -4.63 3.84
C PHE A 6 1.51 -3.16 3.56
N VAL A 7 2.27 -2.92 2.51
CA VAL A 7 2.68 -1.57 2.10
C VAL A 7 2.05 -1.22 0.76
N ASP A 8 1.32 -0.13 0.74
CA ASP A 8 0.74 0.40 -0.49
C ASP A 8 1.77 1.18 -1.31
N THR A 9 1.51 1.35 -2.58
CA THR A 9 2.38 2.02 -3.56
C THR A 9 2.83 3.40 -3.11
N ASN A 10 1.92 4.21 -2.55
CA ASN A 10 2.24 5.58 -2.15
C ASN A 10 3.40 5.65 -1.15
N ILE A 11 3.54 4.68 -0.26
CA ILE A 11 4.62 4.65 0.73
C ILE A 11 5.98 4.38 0.07
N LEU A 12 6.02 3.47 -0.89
CA LEU A 12 7.23 3.21 -1.68
C LEU A 12 7.64 4.44 -2.50
N LEU A 13 6.65 5.16 -3.05
CA LEU A 13 6.88 6.38 -3.83
C LEU A 13 7.44 7.51 -2.95
N TYR A 14 6.86 7.76 -1.77
CA TYR A 14 7.37 8.77 -0.85
C TYR A 14 8.82 8.52 -0.43
N ALA A 15 9.22 7.28 -0.26
CA ALA A 15 10.61 6.93 0.06
C ALA A 15 11.59 7.32 -1.06
N ARG A 16 11.13 7.50 -2.29
CA ARG A 16 11.92 7.92 -3.46
C ARG A 16 11.72 9.39 -3.83
N ASP A 17 10.76 10.07 -3.23
CA ASP A 17 10.38 11.43 -3.62
C ASP A 17 11.08 12.49 -2.78
N ALA A 18 12.17 13.06 -3.32
CA ALA A 18 12.88 14.18 -2.69
C ALA A 18 12.06 15.48 -2.64
N GLY A 19 10.95 15.57 -3.38
CA GLY A 19 9.99 16.68 -3.33
C GLY A 19 9.10 16.67 -2.08
N GLU A 20 9.16 15.59 -1.28
CA GLU A 20 8.36 15.40 -0.07
C GLU A 20 9.25 15.33 1.20
N PRO A 21 9.87 16.46 1.60
CA PRO A 21 10.92 16.44 2.63
C PRO A 21 10.45 16.01 4.02
N ILE A 22 9.13 16.05 4.29
CA ILE A 22 8.54 15.59 5.55
C ILE A 22 8.20 14.11 5.47
N LYS A 23 7.59 13.65 4.38
CA LYS A 23 7.09 12.28 4.23
C LYS A 23 8.20 11.28 3.86
N GLN A 24 9.18 11.71 3.07
CA GLN A 24 10.27 10.84 2.63
C GLN A 24 11.00 10.15 3.80
N PRO A 25 11.52 10.86 4.82
CA PRO A 25 12.24 10.21 5.90
C PRO A 25 11.36 9.28 6.75
N LEU A 26 10.07 9.58 6.88
CA LEU A 26 9.12 8.72 7.60
C LEU A 26 8.83 7.43 6.82
N ALA A 27 8.62 7.54 5.51
CA ALA A 27 8.45 6.38 4.65
C ALA A 27 9.71 5.49 4.65
N GLU A 28 10.90 6.07 4.50
CA GLU A 28 12.17 5.34 4.57
C GLU A 28 12.36 4.62 5.91
N GLN A 29 12.00 5.25 7.02
CA GLN A 29 12.10 4.65 8.35
C GLN A 29 11.20 3.40 8.47
N TRP A 30 9.96 3.47 7.98
CA TRP A 30 9.04 2.34 7.92
C TRP A 30 9.60 1.21 7.07
N LEU A 31 10.03 1.51 5.83
CA LEU A 31 10.56 0.49 4.93
C LEU A 31 11.82 -0.17 5.50
N ARG A 32 12.74 0.61 6.08
CA ARG A 32 13.94 0.07 6.74
C ARG A 32 13.60 -0.92 7.84
N ARG A 33 12.62 -0.59 8.69
CA ARG A 33 12.15 -1.48 9.73
C ARG A 33 11.58 -2.77 9.17
N LEU A 34 10.67 -2.67 8.17
CA LEU A 34 10.04 -3.83 7.56
C LEU A 34 11.04 -4.77 6.88
N TRP A 35 12.12 -4.20 6.30
CA TRP A 35 13.24 -4.97 5.77
C TRP A 35 14.01 -5.71 6.87
N GLN A 36 14.34 -5.03 7.96
CA GLN A 36 15.06 -5.62 9.08
C GLN A 36 14.27 -6.75 9.75
N GLU A 37 12.99 -6.55 9.92
CA GLU A 37 12.08 -7.52 10.54
C GLU A 37 11.58 -8.61 9.58
N ARG A 38 11.83 -8.48 8.29
CA ARG A 38 11.30 -9.34 7.21
C ARG A 38 9.77 -9.46 7.24
N SER A 39 9.11 -8.40 7.68
CA SER A 39 7.66 -8.35 7.91
C SER A 39 6.89 -7.65 6.80
N GLY A 40 7.56 -6.99 5.84
CA GLY A 40 6.92 -6.32 4.72
C GLY A 40 6.22 -7.28 3.77
N ARG A 41 5.04 -6.86 3.27
CA ARG A 41 4.26 -7.55 2.22
C ARG A 41 3.77 -6.54 1.20
N ILE A 42 3.61 -7.00 -0.02
CA ILE A 42 3.12 -6.22 -1.17
C ILE A 42 2.32 -7.10 -2.12
N SER A 43 1.88 -6.53 -3.25
CA SER A 43 1.24 -7.27 -4.34
C SER A 43 1.88 -6.96 -5.70
N ALA A 44 1.58 -7.77 -6.70
CA ALA A 44 1.97 -7.53 -8.09
C ALA A 44 1.43 -6.18 -8.59
N GLN A 45 0.23 -5.78 -8.15
CA GLN A 45 -0.34 -4.45 -8.44
C GLN A 45 0.57 -3.34 -7.90
N VAL A 46 0.99 -3.42 -6.64
CA VAL A 46 1.88 -2.43 -6.01
C VAL A 46 3.19 -2.31 -6.79
N LEU A 47 3.80 -3.43 -7.18
CA LEU A 47 5.04 -3.43 -7.96
C LEU A 47 4.85 -2.75 -9.33
N SER A 48 3.74 -3.05 -10.01
CA SER A 48 3.42 -2.46 -11.31
C SER A 48 3.18 -0.94 -11.20
N GLU A 49 2.42 -0.50 -10.22
CA GLU A 49 2.17 0.92 -9.97
C GLU A 49 3.47 1.64 -9.58
N TYR A 50 4.29 1.04 -8.72
CA TYR A 50 5.59 1.59 -8.34
C TYR A 50 6.47 1.83 -9.56
N TYR A 51 6.70 0.78 -10.38
CA TYR A 51 7.55 0.88 -11.57
C TYR A 51 7.10 2.01 -12.51
N VAL A 52 5.81 2.07 -12.83
CA VAL A 52 5.26 3.11 -13.72
C VAL A 52 5.43 4.51 -13.12
N ASN A 53 5.17 4.67 -11.83
CA ASN A 53 5.22 6.00 -11.20
C ASN A 53 6.66 6.51 -11.05
N VAL A 54 7.61 5.69 -10.61
CA VAL A 54 9.00 6.14 -10.43
C VAL A 54 9.71 6.40 -11.76
N THR A 55 9.32 5.71 -12.84
CA THR A 55 9.93 5.92 -14.16
C THR A 55 9.29 7.03 -14.98
N ARG A 56 8.00 7.37 -14.73
CA ARG A 56 7.24 8.25 -15.62
C ARG A 56 6.64 9.48 -14.96
N LYS A 57 6.46 9.50 -13.65
CA LYS A 57 5.76 10.59 -12.96
C LYS A 57 6.63 11.31 -11.94
N LEU A 58 7.54 10.61 -11.29
CA LEU A 58 8.43 11.22 -10.31
C LEU A 58 9.43 12.14 -11.00
N VAL A 59 9.71 13.29 -10.38
CA VAL A 59 10.69 14.28 -10.92
C VAL A 59 11.65 14.67 -9.80
N PRO A 60 12.97 14.34 -9.93
CA PRO A 60 13.54 13.49 -10.98
C PRO A 60 13.09 12.03 -10.85
N GLY A 61 12.84 11.38 -11.99
CA GLY A 61 12.46 9.97 -12.04
C GLY A 61 13.66 9.03 -12.00
N LEU A 62 13.39 7.75 -11.82
CA LEU A 62 14.40 6.68 -11.96
C LEU A 62 14.49 6.21 -13.41
N SER A 63 15.67 5.73 -13.82
CA SER A 63 15.78 4.93 -15.04
C SER A 63 15.00 3.61 -14.91
N ALA A 64 14.63 3.01 -16.04
CA ALA A 64 13.94 1.72 -16.04
C ALA A 64 14.76 0.63 -15.35
N GLU A 65 16.07 0.63 -15.56
CA GLU A 65 17.02 -0.32 -14.98
C GLU A 65 17.04 -0.18 -13.45
N ARG A 66 17.15 1.05 -12.93
CA ARG A 66 17.17 1.30 -11.50
C ARG A 66 15.83 0.97 -10.82
N ALA A 67 14.72 1.33 -11.47
CA ALA A 67 13.39 0.99 -10.98
C ALA A 67 13.17 -0.53 -10.95
N TRP A 68 13.73 -1.26 -11.92
CA TRP A 68 13.64 -2.70 -11.98
C TRP A 68 14.46 -3.40 -10.89
N GLU A 69 15.63 -2.90 -10.55
CA GLU A 69 16.42 -3.36 -9.40
C GLU A 69 15.61 -3.27 -8.09
N ASP A 70 14.87 -2.18 -7.88
CA ASP A 70 13.99 -2.03 -6.72
C ASP A 70 12.85 -3.06 -6.74
N VAL A 71 12.24 -3.29 -7.90
CA VAL A 71 11.17 -4.30 -8.07
C VAL A 71 11.69 -5.69 -7.74
N GLU A 72 12.85 -6.09 -8.26
CA GLU A 72 13.46 -7.39 -7.98
C GLU A 72 13.81 -7.56 -6.50
N ALA A 73 14.33 -6.51 -5.85
CA ALA A 73 14.59 -6.54 -4.42
C ALA A 73 13.30 -6.80 -3.61
N LEU A 74 12.19 -6.18 -4.01
CA LEU A 74 10.89 -6.33 -3.36
C LEU A 74 10.25 -7.71 -3.56
N TYR A 75 10.76 -8.58 -4.43
CA TYR A 75 10.30 -9.97 -4.53
C TYR A 75 10.48 -10.75 -3.21
N SER A 76 11.45 -10.35 -2.38
CA SER A 76 11.63 -10.92 -1.03
C SER A 76 10.48 -10.63 -0.07
N TRP A 77 9.59 -9.67 -0.40
CA TRP A 77 8.35 -9.38 0.35
C TRP A 77 7.17 -10.25 -0.11
N VAL A 78 7.42 -11.29 -0.88
CA VAL A 78 6.44 -12.29 -1.32
C VAL A 78 5.21 -11.63 -1.96
N PRO A 79 5.34 -11.01 -3.15
CA PRO A 79 4.23 -10.28 -3.76
C PRO A 79 3.00 -11.17 -3.99
N GLN A 80 1.83 -10.74 -3.51
CA GLN A 80 0.56 -11.39 -3.81
C GLN A 80 0.28 -11.30 -5.32
N ALA A 81 0.11 -12.45 -5.96
CA ALA A 81 -0.24 -12.54 -7.37
C ALA A 81 -1.66 -12.03 -7.65
N THR A 82 -1.89 -11.50 -8.84
CA THR A 82 -3.23 -11.18 -9.32
C THR A 82 -3.84 -12.43 -9.94
N ASP A 83 -4.40 -13.27 -9.09
CA ASP A 83 -5.03 -14.54 -9.44
C ASP A 83 -6.55 -14.51 -9.15
N CYS A 84 -7.23 -15.63 -9.45
CA CYS A 84 -8.67 -15.74 -9.23
C CYS A 84 -9.06 -15.61 -7.77
N ALA A 85 -8.22 -16.07 -6.83
CA ALA A 85 -8.49 -15.96 -5.41
C ALA A 85 -8.48 -14.50 -4.96
N LEU A 86 -7.50 -13.70 -5.43
CA LEU A 86 -7.44 -12.27 -5.18
C LEU A 86 -8.66 -11.54 -5.74
N LEU A 87 -9.03 -11.82 -7.00
CA LEU A 87 -10.18 -11.18 -7.65
C LEU A 87 -11.49 -11.49 -6.93
N THR A 88 -11.68 -12.74 -6.52
CA THR A 88 -12.86 -13.18 -5.76
C THR A 88 -12.95 -12.46 -4.43
N ARG A 89 -11.85 -12.42 -3.68
CA ARG A 89 -11.79 -11.72 -2.39
C ARG A 89 -12.03 -10.22 -2.53
N ALA A 90 -11.44 -9.59 -3.54
CA ALA A 90 -11.65 -8.17 -3.83
C ALA A 90 -13.13 -7.87 -4.14
N ARG A 91 -13.80 -8.74 -4.90
CA ARG A 91 -15.24 -8.58 -5.22
C ARG A 91 -16.12 -8.68 -3.97
N GLU A 92 -15.80 -9.57 -3.05
CA GLU A 92 -16.50 -9.66 -1.74
C GLU A 92 -16.35 -8.37 -0.93
N LEU A 93 -15.15 -7.82 -0.88
CA LEU A 93 -14.86 -6.56 -0.16
C LEU A 93 -15.57 -5.36 -0.80
N GLU A 94 -15.53 -5.23 -2.12
CA GLU A 94 -16.21 -4.17 -2.86
C GLU A 94 -17.74 -4.19 -2.62
N ARG A 95 -18.34 -5.37 -2.48
CA ARG A 95 -19.78 -5.52 -2.15
C ARG A 95 -20.09 -5.15 -0.70
N ARG A 96 -19.15 -5.36 0.21
CA ARG A 96 -19.37 -5.18 1.64
C ARG A 96 -19.02 -3.78 2.14
N TYR A 97 -18.04 -3.15 1.51
CA TYR A 97 -17.49 -1.87 1.93
C TYR A 97 -17.50 -0.85 0.78
N PRO A 98 -17.56 0.46 1.09
CA PRO A 98 -17.50 1.51 0.08
C PRO A 98 -16.07 1.71 -0.43
N LEU A 99 -15.52 0.69 -1.06
CA LEU A 99 -14.19 0.67 -1.66
C LEU A 99 -14.27 0.73 -3.17
N SER A 100 -13.32 1.41 -3.82
CA SER A 100 -13.10 1.23 -5.25
C SER A 100 -12.62 -0.19 -5.53
N TRP A 101 -12.74 -0.63 -6.78
CA TRP A 101 -12.19 -1.93 -7.19
C TRP A 101 -10.69 -2.05 -6.88
N TRP A 102 -9.93 -0.99 -7.18
CA TRP A 102 -8.48 -0.97 -6.97
C TRP A 102 -8.09 -1.02 -5.48
N ASP A 103 -8.83 -0.33 -4.64
CA ASP A 103 -8.64 -0.39 -3.19
C ASP A 103 -9.05 -1.75 -2.63
N SER A 104 -10.10 -2.35 -3.17
CA SER A 104 -10.53 -3.70 -2.81
C SER A 104 -9.46 -4.75 -3.11
N LEU A 105 -8.72 -4.61 -4.22
CA LEU A 105 -7.58 -5.47 -4.55
C LEU A 105 -6.43 -5.31 -3.54
N ILE A 106 -6.14 -4.10 -3.09
CA ILE A 106 -5.10 -3.85 -2.07
C ILE A 106 -5.49 -4.47 -0.73
N VAL A 107 -6.72 -4.22 -0.28
CA VAL A 107 -7.23 -4.80 0.97
C VAL A 107 -7.28 -6.32 0.89
N ALA A 108 -7.74 -6.89 -0.23
CA ALA A 108 -7.76 -8.32 -0.47
C ALA A 108 -6.36 -8.94 -0.40
N ALA A 109 -5.38 -8.32 -1.05
CA ALA A 109 -3.99 -8.79 -1.05
C ALA A 109 -3.41 -8.81 0.37
N ALA A 110 -3.66 -7.76 1.16
CA ALA A 110 -3.23 -7.69 2.55
C ALA A 110 -3.87 -8.79 3.41
N GLN A 111 -5.17 -9.05 3.23
CA GLN A 111 -5.90 -10.09 3.96
C GLN A 111 -5.43 -11.50 3.58
N LEU A 112 -5.22 -11.80 2.28
CA LEU A 112 -4.74 -13.10 1.82
C LEU A 112 -3.33 -13.41 2.34
N GLN A 113 -2.52 -12.38 2.58
CA GLN A 113 -1.20 -12.51 3.20
C GLN A 113 -1.23 -12.43 4.74
N GLN A 114 -2.43 -12.46 5.33
CA GLN A 114 -2.63 -12.44 6.79
C GLN A 114 -1.96 -11.25 7.48
N CYS A 115 -1.94 -10.09 6.80
CA CYS A 115 -1.41 -8.87 7.38
C CYS A 115 -2.36 -8.33 8.46
N ALA A 116 -1.79 -7.85 9.56
CA ALA A 116 -2.55 -7.16 10.60
C ALA A 116 -2.68 -5.66 10.31
N LEU A 117 -1.76 -5.11 9.51
CA LEU A 117 -1.66 -3.69 9.22
C LEU A 117 -1.48 -3.46 7.71
N LEU A 118 -2.20 -2.48 7.17
CA LEU A 118 -2.01 -1.90 5.85
C LEU A 118 -1.57 -0.46 6.01
N LEU A 119 -0.36 -0.15 5.54
CA LEU A 119 0.16 1.22 5.49
C LEU A 119 -0.22 1.87 4.17
N THR A 120 -1.03 2.90 4.23
CA THR A 120 -1.50 3.69 3.07
C THR A 120 -2.01 5.06 3.47
N GLU A 121 -1.94 6.04 2.57
CA GLU A 121 -2.63 7.33 2.68
C GLU A 121 -3.95 7.37 1.87
N ASP A 122 -4.19 6.43 0.98
CA ASP A 122 -5.31 6.46 0.04
C ASP A 122 -6.63 5.98 0.66
N LEU A 123 -6.55 5.27 1.78
CA LEU A 123 -7.70 4.84 2.57
C LEU A 123 -7.80 5.64 3.87
N GLN A 124 -8.98 5.58 4.48
CA GLN A 124 -9.19 6.29 5.75
C GLN A 124 -8.28 5.72 6.85
N ASP A 125 -7.51 6.60 7.50
CA ASP A 125 -6.70 6.26 8.65
C ASP A 125 -7.58 5.76 9.80
N GLY A 126 -7.22 4.60 10.37
CA GLY A 126 -8.01 3.92 11.39
C GLY A 126 -9.14 3.03 10.87
N ALA A 127 -9.35 2.94 9.54
CA ALA A 127 -10.34 2.01 9.00
C ALA A 127 -10.00 0.56 9.32
N GLN A 128 -11.04 -0.28 9.43
CA GLN A 128 -10.91 -1.69 9.75
C GLN A 128 -11.64 -2.55 8.72
N TYR A 129 -10.95 -3.53 8.14
CA TYR A 129 -11.52 -4.50 7.22
C TYR A 129 -11.29 -5.93 7.75
N GLY A 130 -12.26 -6.44 8.53
CA GLY A 130 -12.05 -7.66 9.30
C GLY A 130 -10.96 -7.44 10.36
N GLU A 131 -9.91 -8.25 10.34
CA GLU A 131 -8.76 -8.12 11.27
C GLU A 131 -7.67 -7.17 10.75
N LEU A 132 -7.79 -6.70 9.51
CA LEU A 132 -6.83 -5.78 8.90
C LEU A 132 -7.12 -4.35 9.33
N SER A 133 -6.15 -3.70 9.97
CA SER A 133 -6.20 -2.28 10.32
C SER A 133 -5.50 -1.44 9.25
N VAL A 134 -6.07 -0.30 8.93
CA VAL A 134 -5.47 0.67 8.00
C VAL A 134 -4.89 1.85 8.77
N ARG A 135 -3.63 2.18 8.52
CA ARG A 135 -3.00 3.36 9.13
C ARG A 135 -2.15 4.12 8.11
N SER A 136 -2.18 5.44 8.27
CA SER A 136 -1.20 6.29 7.62
C SER A 136 0.15 6.18 8.34
N PRO A 137 1.27 5.95 7.61
CA PRO A 137 2.60 5.90 8.22
C PRO A 137 3.08 7.27 8.72
N PHE A 138 2.34 8.34 8.41
CA PHE A 138 2.65 9.71 8.81
C PHE A 138 1.94 10.12 10.10
N THR A 139 0.94 9.36 10.54
CA THR A 139 0.24 9.52 11.82
C THR A 139 0.59 8.44 12.84
N LEU A 140 1.06 7.27 12.37
CA LEU A 140 1.50 6.16 13.20
C LEU A 140 3.02 6.14 13.30
N ALA A 141 3.57 6.34 14.49
CA ALA A 141 5.02 6.27 14.68
C ALA A 141 5.51 4.83 14.55
N VAL A 142 6.71 4.65 13.97
CA VAL A 142 7.37 3.34 13.82
C VAL A 142 7.56 2.64 15.17
N SER A 143 7.77 3.41 16.25
CA SER A 143 7.91 2.92 17.62
C SER A 143 6.62 2.30 18.19
N ASP A 144 5.45 2.66 17.65
CA ASP A 144 4.16 2.24 18.21
C ASP A 144 3.74 0.83 17.76
N VAL A 145 4.44 0.26 16.79
CA VAL A 145 4.14 -1.07 16.23
C VAL A 145 4.71 -2.22 17.09
N GLY A 146 5.52 -1.93 18.10
CA GLY A 146 6.04 -2.92 19.05
C GLY A 146 5.12 -3.28 20.22
N ALA A 147 4.06 -2.47 20.45
CA ALA A 147 2.99 -2.79 21.40
C ALA A 147 1.87 -3.53 20.69
N PRO A 148 1.15 -4.47 21.35
CA PRO A 148 -0.04 -5.04 20.75
C PRO A 148 -1.01 -3.90 20.40
N TYR A 149 -1.23 -3.70 19.11
CA TYR A 149 -2.10 -2.64 18.60
C TYR A 149 -3.51 -2.85 19.16
N ARG A 150 -3.88 -2.06 20.16
CA ARG A 150 -5.26 -1.99 20.64
C ARG A 150 -6.02 -1.08 19.70
N VAL A 151 -6.91 -1.68 18.93
CA VAL A 151 -7.89 -0.96 18.13
C VAL A 151 -8.86 -0.26 19.08
N GLU A 152 -8.71 1.04 19.27
CA GLU A 152 -9.80 1.85 19.77
C GLU A 152 -10.82 1.99 18.63
N ARG A 153 -12.00 1.38 18.84
CA ARG A 153 -13.11 1.46 17.88
C ARG A 153 -13.70 2.86 17.90
N GLU A 154 -13.17 3.75 17.11
CA GLU A 154 -13.89 4.96 16.74
C GLU A 154 -14.65 4.69 15.44
N GLN A 155 -15.98 4.67 15.54
CA GLN A 155 -16.88 4.53 14.40
C GLN A 155 -16.96 5.86 13.65
N ALA A 156 -16.01 6.12 12.77
CA ALA A 156 -16.14 7.19 11.78
C ALA A 156 -16.43 6.59 10.41
N ALA A 157 -17.48 7.08 9.74
CA ALA A 157 -17.82 6.67 8.40
C ALA A 157 -16.67 7.02 7.42
N PRO A 158 -16.26 6.11 6.55
CA PRO A 158 -15.12 6.31 5.66
C PRO A 158 -15.39 7.42 4.64
N ARG A 159 -14.51 8.42 4.58
CA ARG A 159 -14.44 9.35 3.45
C ARG A 159 -13.44 8.77 2.45
N HIS A 160 -13.96 8.30 1.34
CA HIS A 160 -13.20 7.72 0.25
C HIS A 160 -12.51 8.80 -0.60
N ARG A 161 -11.22 8.65 -0.83
CA ARG A 161 -10.49 9.38 -1.87
C ARG A 161 -10.28 8.42 -3.04
N GLU A 162 -10.89 8.72 -4.19
CA GLU A 162 -10.76 7.84 -5.37
C GLU A 162 -9.30 7.69 -5.79
N ARG A 163 -8.83 6.45 -5.92
CA ARG A 163 -7.59 6.16 -6.65
C ARG A 163 -7.77 6.61 -8.09
N GLY A 164 -6.88 7.45 -8.57
CA GLY A 164 -6.84 7.82 -9.96
C GLY A 164 -6.76 6.58 -10.85
N ARG A 165 -7.54 6.57 -11.95
CA ARG A 165 -7.49 5.51 -12.97
C ARG A 165 -6.04 5.23 -13.36
N PRO A 166 -5.68 3.96 -13.66
CA PRO A 166 -4.42 3.63 -14.31
C PRO A 166 -4.24 4.52 -15.54
N ILE A 167 -3.06 5.11 -15.68
CA ILE A 167 -2.79 6.06 -16.77
C ILE A 167 -2.81 5.29 -18.09
N GLY A 168 -3.78 5.58 -18.93
CA GLY A 168 -4.00 4.98 -20.26
C GLY A 168 -5.37 5.25 -20.85
N SER A 169 -6.34 5.67 -20.08
CA SER A 169 -7.67 5.99 -20.60
C SER A 169 -7.93 7.50 -20.64
N ARG A 170 -7.48 8.16 -21.73
CA ARG A 170 -8.02 9.48 -22.10
C ARG A 170 -9.50 9.26 -22.50
N PRO A 171 -10.45 10.10 -22.04
CA PRO A 171 -11.77 10.11 -22.62
C PRO A 171 -11.63 10.61 -24.08
N LYS A 172 -12.14 9.83 -25.05
CA LYS A 172 -12.34 10.33 -26.40
C LYS A 172 -13.34 11.48 -26.31
N ARG A 173 -12.94 12.67 -26.71
CA ARG A 173 -13.89 13.75 -26.96
C ARG A 173 -14.74 13.35 -28.17
N SER A 174 -16.04 13.29 -28.00
CA SER A 174 -17.03 13.36 -29.06
C SER A 174 -17.17 14.80 -29.51
#